data_b1e60b381a02b74adaff2f97ed33ec03
#
_entry.id   b1e60b381a02b74adaff2f97ed33ec03
#
_cell.length_a   1.000
_cell.length_b   1.000
_cell.length_c   1.000
_cell.angle_alpha   90.00
_cell.angle_beta   90.00
_cell.angle_gamma   90.00
#
_symmetry.space_group_name_H-M   'P 1'
#
loop_
_entity.id
_entity.type
_entity.pdbx_description
1 polymer ?
#
loop_
_entity_poly.entity_id
_entity_poly.type
_entity_poly.pdbx_seq_one_letter_code
_entity_poly.pdbx_strand_id
1 'polypeptide(L)'
;TLDGSSAASDVYKRQDLKKKGVENYLEISAEHSKNLNKIKQELEKRSTKADIEFPEGKKVAILGRPNAGKSTFINKLINEDRLIVSEIAGTTIDAISVPFIFNNEEFVLIDTAGIRKGYKRNHKVEYFSFVRAMHAIDKSDIVIFICDIDDGVVDQDMKILNMIIDNGKPVLFALNKVDLVSKKELKTKYLTKKMQSEFLRNIEQVEISALNKKGFNRVFKLAKNIIKKSQRNFTTSMLNKLLEKFITTNPPPSISGRQIKFKHVHFGGIHPT
;
A
#
# COMPACT_ATOMS: atom_id res chain seq x y z
N THR A 1 -43.18 -26.54 -16.26
CA THR A 1 -44.21 -25.89 -15.45
C THR A 1 -43.70 -25.48 -14.07
N LEU A 2 -42.67 -24.65 -14.01
CA LEU A 2 -42.12 -24.10 -12.74
C LEU A 2 -41.81 -22.58 -12.82
N ASP A 3 -42.42 -21.87 -13.78
CA ASP A 3 -42.13 -20.44 -14.01
C ASP A 3 -43.17 -19.47 -13.44
N GLY A 4 -44.26 -19.95 -12.87
CA GLY A 4 -45.34 -19.07 -12.38
C GLY A 4 -45.15 -18.48 -10.97
N SER A 5 -44.30 -19.08 -10.13
CA SER A 5 -44.17 -18.65 -8.71
C SER A 5 -43.14 -17.55 -8.48
N SER A 6 -42.16 -17.43 -9.38
CA SER A 6 -41.09 -16.41 -9.29
C SER A 6 -41.62 -15.01 -9.63
N ALA A 7 -42.38 -14.85 -10.69
CA ALA A 7 -42.88 -13.56 -11.15
C ALA A 7 -43.89 -12.92 -10.15
N ALA A 8 -44.77 -13.73 -9.53
CA ALA A 8 -45.71 -13.24 -8.54
C ALA A 8 -44.99 -12.77 -7.27
N SER A 9 -43.98 -13.51 -6.79
CA SER A 9 -43.14 -13.13 -5.65
C SER A 9 -42.43 -11.80 -5.88
N ASP A 10 -41.96 -11.53 -7.10
CA ASP A 10 -41.25 -10.29 -7.44
C ASP A 10 -42.19 -9.08 -7.50
N VAL A 11 -43.43 -9.25 -7.93
CA VAL A 11 -44.43 -8.18 -7.92
C VAL A 11 -44.81 -7.77 -6.48
N TYR A 12 -44.96 -8.71 -5.55
CA TYR A 12 -45.22 -8.44 -4.16
C TYR A 12 -44.04 -7.70 -3.48
N LYS A 13 -42.82 -8.10 -3.74
CA LYS A 13 -41.64 -7.43 -3.23
C LYS A 13 -41.53 -5.98 -3.72
N ARG A 14 -41.88 -5.71 -4.97
CA ARG A 14 -41.91 -4.35 -5.55
C ARG A 14 -42.94 -3.46 -4.87
N GLN A 15 -44.13 -4.01 -4.58
CA GLN A 15 -45.18 -3.25 -3.88
C GLN A 15 -44.79 -2.95 -2.42
N ASP A 16 -44.09 -3.89 -1.75
CA ASP A 16 -43.62 -3.70 -0.38
C ASP A 16 -42.52 -2.63 -0.29
N LEU A 17 -41.61 -2.55 -1.26
CA LEU A 17 -40.58 -1.54 -1.37
C LEU A 17 -41.19 -0.13 -1.55
N LYS A 18 -42.21 -0.01 -2.42
CA LYS A 18 -42.93 1.27 -2.61
C LYS A 18 -43.66 1.71 -1.36
N LYS A 19 -44.29 0.79 -0.63
CA LYS A 19 -44.95 1.09 0.66
C LYS A 19 -43.96 1.58 1.72
N LYS A 20 -42.71 1.16 1.65
CA LYS A 20 -41.62 1.58 2.54
C LYS A 20 -40.90 2.86 2.07
N GLY A 21 -41.43 3.55 1.05
CA GLY A 21 -40.89 4.82 0.55
C GLY A 21 -39.65 4.68 -0.32
N VAL A 22 -39.37 3.47 -0.82
CA VAL A 22 -38.26 3.25 -1.76
C VAL A 22 -38.78 3.50 -3.18
N GLU A 23 -38.48 4.68 -3.71
CA GLU A 23 -38.91 5.09 -5.06
C GLU A 23 -38.05 4.54 -6.16
N ASN A 24 -36.72 4.38 -5.93
CA ASN A 24 -35.76 3.92 -6.90
C ASN A 24 -35.05 2.64 -6.43
N TYR A 25 -35.22 1.57 -7.18
CA TYR A 25 -34.51 0.31 -6.93
C TYR A 25 -34.04 -0.32 -8.24
N LEU A 26 -32.99 -1.11 -8.16
CA LEU A 26 -32.42 -1.81 -9.31
C LEU A 26 -32.34 -3.31 -9.00
N GLU A 27 -33.02 -4.11 -9.80
CA GLU A 27 -32.98 -5.56 -9.66
C GLU A 27 -31.71 -6.11 -10.28
N ILE A 28 -30.94 -6.86 -9.50
CA ILE A 28 -29.71 -7.48 -9.93
C ILE A 28 -29.67 -8.96 -9.56
N SER A 29 -28.92 -9.72 -10.34
CA SER A 29 -28.50 -11.06 -9.96
C SER A 29 -26.98 -11.15 -10.09
N ALA A 30 -26.31 -11.27 -8.96
CA ALA A 30 -24.85 -11.43 -8.91
C ALA A 30 -24.42 -12.77 -9.54
N GLU A 31 -25.16 -13.84 -9.25
CA GLU A 31 -24.90 -15.19 -9.75
C GLU A 31 -25.03 -15.28 -11.27
N HIS A 32 -26.02 -14.61 -11.86
CA HIS A 32 -26.25 -14.62 -13.30
C HIS A 32 -25.75 -13.37 -14.02
N SER A 33 -24.96 -12.53 -13.35
CA SER A 33 -24.40 -11.26 -13.88
C SER A 33 -25.46 -10.34 -14.51
N LYS A 34 -26.74 -10.48 -14.12
CA LYS A 34 -27.87 -9.74 -14.71
C LYS A 34 -27.93 -8.32 -14.14
N ASN A 35 -28.01 -7.34 -15.04
CA ASN A 35 -28.11 -5.91 -14.71
C ASN A 35 -26.91 -5.28 -13.97
N LEU A 36 -25.76 -5.93 -13.90
CA LEU A 36 -24.55 -5.35 -13.28
C LEU A 36 -24.10 -4.08 -14.01
N ASN A 37 -24.21 -4.04 -15.34
CA ASN A 37 -23.90 -2.83 -16.12
C ASN A 37 -24.83 -1.65 -15.80
N LYS A 38 -26.08 -1.91 -15.40
CA LYS A 38 -27.01 -0.84 -14.99
C LYS A 38 -26.61 -0.23 -13.66
N ILE A 39 -26.04 -1.03 -12.72
CA ILE A 39 -25.47 -0.48 -11.49
C ILE A 39 -24.35 0.49 -11.83
N LYS A 40 -23.42 0.07 -12.70
CA LYS A 40 -22.29 0.89 -13.10
C LYS A 40 -22.77 2.21 -13.73
N GLN A 41 -23.71 2.15 -14.65
CA GLN A 41 -24.29 3.34 -15.28
C GLN A 41 -25.01 4.26 -14.27
N GLU A 42 -25.72 3.69 -13.31
CA GLU A 42 -26.44 4.48 -12.29
C GLU A 42 -25.48 5.08 -11.28
N LEU A 43 -24.40 4.39 -10.92
CA LEU A 43 -23.32 4.94 -10.13
C LEU A 43 -22.58 6.05 -10.88
N GLU A 44 -22.29 5.87 -12.18
CA GLU A 44 -21.65 6.89 -13.02
C GLU A 44 -22.52 8.14 -13.17
N LYS A 45 -23.85 8.02 -13.27
CA LYS A 45 -24.79 9.16 -13.30
C LYS A 45 -24.86 9.92 -11.97
N ARG A 46 -24.73 9.22 -10.85
CA ARG A 46 -24.81 9.80 -9.49
C ARG A 46 -23.45 10.18 -8.93
N SER A 47 -22.37 9.63 -9.46
CA SER A 47 -21.04 10.13 -9.17
C SER A 47 -20.90 11.48 -9.87
N THR A 48 -21.27 12.55 -9.21
CA THR A 48 -20.58 13.81 -9.45
C THR A 48 -19.11 13.47 -9.29
N LYS A 49 -18.29 13.75 -10.30
CA LYS A 49 -16.85 13.88 -10.14
C LYS A 49 -16.64 14.98 -9.10
N ALA A 50 -16.71 14.61 -7.83
CA ALA A 50 -15.99 15.36 -6.84
C ALA A 50 -14.53 15.12 -7.25
N ASP A 51 -13.92 16.12 -7.88
CA ASP A 51 -12.48 16.20 -7.95
C ASP A 51 -12.04 16.28 -6.48
N ILE A 52 -11.86 15.10 -5.87
CA ILE A 52 -11.20 15.00 -4.58
C ILE A 52 -9.76 15.33 -4.95
N GLU A 53 -9.43 16.63 -4.87
CA GLU A 53 -8.06 17.07 -4.94
C GLU A 53 -7.34 16.41 -3.76
N PHE A 54 -6.61 15.33 -4.08
CA PHE A 54 -5.69 14.79 -3.10
C PHE A 54 -4.65 15.86 -2.83
N PRO A 55 -4.34 16.12 -1.55
CA PRO A 55 -3.33 17.11 -1.22
C PRO A 55 -2.05 16.78 -2.01
N GLU A 56 -1.47 17.82 -2.60
CA GLU A 56 -0.17 17.69 -3.26
C GLU A 56 0.87 17.23 -2.25
N GLY A 57 1.83 16.43 -2.68
CA GLY A 57 2.89 15.93 -1.83
C GLY A 57 3.22 14.45 -2.09
N LYS A 58 4.35 14.02 -1.54
CA LYS A 58 4.82 12.63 -1.63
C LYS A 58 3.94 11.71 -0.77
N LYS A 59 3.23 10.78 -1.38
CA LYS A 59 2.29 9.89 -0.72
C LYS A 59 3.00 8.73 -0.04
N VAL A 60 2.84 8.64 1.28
CA VAL A 60 3.53 7.67 2.14
C VAL A 60 2.50 6.79 2.84
N ALA A 61 2.57 5.48 2.60
CA ALA A 61 1.84 4.50 3.40
C ALA A 61 2.74 3.95 4.51
N ILE A 62 2.16 3.68 5.69
CA ILE A 62 2.87 3.07 6.81
C ILE A 62 2.25 1.72 7.11
N LEU A 63 3.01 0.66 6.85
CA LEU A 63 2.57 -0.72 7.04
C LEU A 63 3.48 -1.47 8.02
N GLY A 64 3.05 -2.65 8.43
CA GLY A 64 3.74 -3.53 9.36
C GLY A 64 2.77 -4.25 10.28
N ARG A 65 3.25 -5.24 11.03
CA ARG A 65 2.44 -6.05 11.95
C ARG A 65 1.77 -5.22 13.05
N PRO A 66 0.71 -5.73 13.71
CA PRO A 66 0.22 -5.17 14.96
C PRO A 66 1.37 -5.02 15.99
N ASN A 67 1.34 -3.97 16.77
CA ASN A 67 2.32 -3.66 17.83
C ASN A 67 3.77 -3.35 17.36
N ALA A 68 4.05 -3.32 16.06
CA ALA A 68 5.37 -2.88 15.55
C ALA A 68 5.67 -1.40 15.81
N GLY A 69 4.69 -0.61 16.30
CA GLY A 69 4.87 0.80 16.65
C GLY A 69 4.39 1.80 15.60
N LYS A 70 3.59 1.37 14.62
CA LYS A 70 3.02 2.25 13.57
C LYS A 70 2.26 3.45 14.14
N SER A 71 1.32 3.18 15.06
CA SER A 71 0.51 4.23 15.70
C SER A 71 1.38 5.19 16.50
N THR A 72 2.39 4.69 17.21
CA THR A 72 3.33 5.51 17.95
C THR A 72 4.13 6.41 17.00
N PHE A 73 4.62 5.85 15.89
CA PHE A 73 5.36 6.60 14.88
C PHE A 73 4.50 7.73 14.29
N ILE A 74 3.28 7.43 13.86
CA ILE A 74 2.37 8.41 13.28
C ILE A 74 1.96 9.47 14.30
N ASN A 75 1.60 9.08 15.52
CA ASN A 75 1.21 10.04 16.56
C ASN A 75 2.36 10.96 16.92
N LYS A 76 3.59 10.43 17.03
CA LYS A 76 4.77 11.25 17.31
C LYS A 76 5.15 12.14 16.12
N LEU A 77 4.88 11.70 14.90
CA LEU A 77 5.07 12.49 13.70
C LEU A 77 4.07 13.66 13.65
N ILE A 78 2.78 13.38 13.81
CA ILE A 78 1.71 14.41 13.74
C ILE A 78 1.80 15.42 14.90
N ASN A 79 2.25 15.00 16.08
CA ASN A 79 2.43 15.86 17.27
C ASN A 79 3.80 16.56 17.30
N GLU A 80 4.50 16.67 16.18
CA GLU A 80 5.75 17.42 16.11
C GLU A 80 5.44 18.90 15.84
N ASP A 81 5.95 19.83 16.68
CA ASP A 81 5.71 21.28 16.59
C ASP A 81 6.17 21.93 15.28
N ARG A 82 6.90 21.16 14.45
CA ARG A 82 7.38 21.56 13.13
C ARG A 82 6.49 21.11 11.98
N LEU A 83 5.40 20.37 12.28
CA LEU A 83 4.48 19.88 11.27
C LEU A 83 3.28 20.81 11.14
N ILE A 84 3.16 21.46 10.00
CA ILE A 84 1.93 22.14 9.62
C ILE A 84 1.01 21.05 9.08
N VAL A 85 0.09 20.59 9.92
CA VAL A 85 -1.01 19.72 9.48
C VAL A 85 -2.06 20.65 8.88
N SER A 86 -2.27 20.59 7.58
CA SER A 86 -3.39 21.28 6.95
C SER A 86 -4.67 20.55 7.30
N GLU A 87 -5.52 21.16 8.13
CA GLU A 87 -6.92 20.73 8.29
C GLU A 87 -7.69 21.15 7.03
N ILE A 88 -7.71 20.29 6.03
CA ILE A 88 -8.64 20.49 4.91
C ILE A 88 -10.04 20.12 5.43
N ALA A 89 -10.75 21.13 5.90
CA ALA A 89 -12.15 21.03 6.26
C ALA A 89 -12.95 20.73 4.98
N GLY A 90 -13.66 19.60 4.96
CA GLY A 90 -14.62 19.28 3.89
C GLY A 90 -14.69 17.83 3.42
N THR A 91 -13.81 16.94 3.85
CA THR A 91 -13.87 15.52 3.45
C THR A 91 -14.46 14.66 4.56
N THR A 92 -15.79 14.68 4.68
CA THR A 92 -16.55 13.94 5.72
C THR A 92 -16.62 12.43 5.46
N ILE A 93 -16.05 11.90 4.39
CA ILE A 93 -16.24 10.48 4.01
C ILE A 93 -14.97 9.64 4.05
N ASP A 94 -13.77 10.23 3.90
CA ASP A 94 -12.53 9.45 3.96
C ASP A 94 -11.43 10.20 4.73
N ALA A 95 -11.41 10.05 6.05
CA ALA A 95 -10.32 10.52 6.91
C ALA A 95 -9.05 9.66 6.68
N ILE A 96 -8.59 9.58 5.43
CA ILE A 96 -7.64 8.56 4.98
C ILE A 96 -6.27 9.19 4.72
N SER A 97 -6.20 10.48 4.45
CA SER A 97 -4.96 11.14 4.06
C SER A 97 -4.68 12.36 4.93
N VAL A 98 -3.47 12.44 5.49
CA VAL A 98 -3.04 13.57 6.34
C VAL A 98 -1.83 14.23 5.68
N PRO A 99 -1.99 15.42 5.09
CA PRO A 99 -0.87 16.19 4.56
C PRO A 99 -0.01 16.74 5.71
N PHE A 100 1.29 16.76 5.50
CA PHE A 100 2.23 17.35 6.45
C PHE A 100 3.51 17.81 5.76
N ILE A 101 4.16 18.81 6.34
CA ILE A 101 5.45 19.32 5.87
C ILE A 101 6.53 18.80 6.79
N PHE A 102 7.56 18.18 6.23
CA PHE A 102 8.73 17.73 6.97
C PHE A 102 10.01 18.18 6.30
N ASN A 103 10.83 19.01 6.99
CA ASN A 103 12.03 19.63 6.44
C ASN A 103 11.79 20.36 5.10
N ASN A 104 10.76 21.20 5.02
CA ASN A 104 10.32 21.95 3.85
C ASN A 104 9.91 21.07 2.64
N GLU A 105 9.56 19.82 2.88
CA GLU A 105 9.06 18.90 1.88
C GLU A 105 7.63 18.48 2.23
N GLU A 106 6.77 18.46 1.22
CA GLU A 106 5.38 18.07 1.37
C GLU A 106 5.22 16.56 1.26
N PHE A 107 4.54 15.99 2.24
CA PHE A 107 4.20 14.58 2.32
C PHE A 107 2.72 14.41 2.63
N VAL A 108 2.18 13.28 2.25
CA VAL A 108 0.81 12.89 2.58
C VAL A 108 0.81 11.48 3.15
N LEU A 109 0.38 11.32 4.39
CA LEU A 109 0.16 10.00 4.98
C LEU A 109 -1.13 9.41 4.44
N ILE A 110 -1.05 8.22 3.86
CA ILE A 110 -2.20 7.48 3.33
C ILE A 110 -2.72 6.49 4.38
N ASP A 111 -4.04 6.37 4.47
CA ASP A 111 -4.78 5.44 5.36
C ASP A 111 -4.45 5.53 6.85
N THR A 112 -4.52 6.73 7.40
CA THR A 112 -4.32 6.95 8.84
C THR A 112 -5.52 6.54 9.71
N ALA A 113 -6.68 6.29 9.14
CA ALA A 113 -7.92 5.98 9.87
C ALA A 113 -7.85 4.67 10.66
N GLY A 114 -7.18 3.64 10.14
CA GLY A 114 -6.94 2.38 10.85
C GLY A 114 -6.01 2.51 12.05
N ILE A 115 -5.28 3.61 12.15
CA ILE A 115 -4.24 3.83 13.16
C ILE A 115 -4.75 4.74 14.29
N ARG A 116 -5.61 5.73 13.97
CA ARG A 116 -6.17 6.68 14.95
C ARG A 116 -7.25 6.08 15.85
N LYS A 117 -8.08 5.16 15.33
CA LYS A 117 -9.09 4.46 16.13
C LYS A 117 -8.51 3.13 16.57
N GLY A 118 -8.16 2.99 17.86
CA GLY A 118 -7.77 1.72 18.49
C GLY A 118 -8.89 0.69 18.29
N TYR A 119 -8.80 -0.11 17.24
CA TYR A 119 -9.82 -1.11 16.91
C TYR A 119 -9.78 -2.24 17.92
N LYS A 120 -10.91 -2.48 18.60
CA LYS A 120 -11.15 -3.70 19.39
C LYS A 120 -11.14 -4.91 18.45
N ARG A 121 -10.41 -5.94 18.86
CA ARG A 121 -10.20 -7.19 18.12
C ARG A 121 -11.50 -7.96 17.93
N ASN A 122 -11.95 -8.13 16.68
CA ASN A 122 -12.94 -9.11 16.27
C ASN A 122 -12.45 -9.81 14.98
N HIS A 123 -12.66 -11.10 14.85
CA HIS A 123 -12.16 -11.96 13.76
C HIS A 123 -12.50 -11.56 12.31
N LYS A 124 -13.43 -10.64 12.09
CA LYS A 124 -13.71 -10.05 10.77
C LYS A 124 -12.69 -8.98 10.36
N VAL A 125 -11.74 -8.63 11.23
CA VAL A 125 -10.79 -7.53 11.09
C VAL A 125 -9.64 -7.84 10.13
N GLU A 126 -9.28 -9.12 9.93
CA GLU A 126 -8.12 -9.49 9.08
C GLU A 126 -8.36 -9.19 7.60
N TYR A 127 -9.54 -9.54 7.08
CA TYR A 127 -9.87 -9.24 5.68
C TYR A 127 -9.94 -7.74 5.41
N PHE A 128 -10.57 -6.97 6.29
CA PHE A 128 -10.62 -5.50 6.16
C PHE A 128 -9.25 -4.84 6.30
N SER A 129 -8.37 -5.40 7.14
CA SER A 129 -6.98 -4.95 7.24
C SER A 129 -6.20 -5.18 5.95
N PHE A 130 -6.41 -6.33 5.29
CA PHE A 130 -5.77 -6.66 4.02
C PHE A 130 -6.21 -5.69 2.89
N VAL A 131 -7.52 -5.51 2.72
CA VAL A 131 -8.07 -4.61 1.69
C VAL A 131 -7.59 -3.17 1.88
N ARG A 132 -7.51 -2.69 3.13
CA ARG A 132 -6.96 -1.36 3.44
C ARG A 132 -5.48 -1.27 3.13
N ALA A 133 -4.70 -2.29 3.47
CA ALA A 133 -3.29 -2.33 3.15
C ALA A 133 -3.06 -2.26 1.64
N MET A 134 -3.83 -3.02 0.85
CA MET A 134 -3.79 -2.96 -0.62
C MET A 134 -4.10 -1.56 -1.14
N HIS A 135 -5.17 -0.94 -0.65
CA HIS A 135 -5.55 0.40 -1.04
C HIS A 135 -4.49 1.46 -0.66
N ALA A 136 -3.88 1.32 0.53
CA ALA A 136 -2.80 2.20 0.95
C ALA A 136 -1.55 2.02 0.08
N ILE A 137 -1.21 0.78 -0.28
CA ILE A 137 -0.11 0.46 -1.20
C ILE A 137 -0.37 1.10 -2.56
N ASP A 138 -1.54 0.86 -3.13
CA ASP A 138 -1.91 1.36 -4.46
C ASP A 138 -1.79 2.89 -4.56
N LYS A 139 -2.31 3.61 -3.58
CA LYS A 139 -2.31 5.08 -3.55
C LYS A 139 -0.99 5.73 -3.11
N SER A 140 -0.02 4.97 -2.64
CA SER A 140 1.26 5.52 -2.15
C SER A 140 2.34 5.59 -3.22
N ASP A 141 3.28 6.52 -3.05
CA ASP A 141 4.53 6.62 -3.83
C ASP A 141 5.63 5.77 -3.18
N ILE A 142 5.53 5.53 -1.89
CA ILE A 142 6.43 4.68 -1.11
C ILE A 142 5.72 4.08 0.09
N VAL A 143 6.11 2.88 0.47
CA VAL A 143 5.68 2.26 1.72
C VAL A 143 6.82 2.28 2.73
N ILE A 144 6.58 2.83 3.92
CA ILE A 144 7.45 2.67 5.08
C ILE A 144 6.96 1.45 5.84
N PHE A 145 7.71 0.36 5.77
CA PHE A 145 7.39 -0.87 6.48
C PHE A 145 8.06 -0.88 7.85
N ILE A 146 7.26 -0.81 8.93
CA ILE A 146 7.75 -0.77 10.31
C ILE A 146 7.77 -2.20 10.89
N CYS A 147 8.94 -2.63 11.30
CA CYS A 147 9.18 -3.91 11.96
C CYS A 147 9.74 -3.69 13.37
N ASP A 148 9.30 -4.50 14.32
CA ASP A 148 9.86 -4.54 15.67
C ASP A 148 11.23 -5.23 15.62
N ILE A 149 12.26 -4.57 16.13
CA ILE A 149 13.61 -5.11 16.10
C ILE A 149 13.78 -6.34 16.99
N ASP A 150 13.02 -6.42 18.08
CA ASP A 150 13.13 -7.53 19.03
C ASP A 150 12.51 -8.81 18.46
N ASP A 151 11.31 -8.73 17.90
CA ASP A 151 10.66 -9.85 17.20
C ASP A 151 11.40 -10.21 15.91
N GLY A 152 11.97 -9.22 15.25
CA GLY A 152 12.56 -9.30 13.92
C GLY A 152 11.54 -9.63 12.83
N VAL A 153 12.02 -10.04 11.66
CA VAL A 153 11.17 -10.37 10.51
C VAL A 153 10.61 -11.78 10.67
N VAL A 154 9.29 -11.91 10.54
CA VAL A 154 8.57 -13.18 10.55
C VAL A 154 7.80 -13.37 9.24
N ASP A 155 7.23 -14.56 9.01
CA ASP A 155 6.52 -14.91 7.76
C ASP A 155 5.38 -13.94 7.42
N GLN A 156 4.70 -13.39 8.42
CA GLN A 156 3.65 -12.40 8.19
C GLN A 156 4.22 -11.08 7.64
N ASP A 157 5.39 -10.66 8.09
CA ASP A 157 6.10 -9.49 7.54
C ASP A 157 6.50 -9.74 6.09
N MET A 158 7.02 -10.94 5.78
CA MET A 158 7.38 -11.31 4.41
C MET A 158 6.18 -11.32 3.47
N LYS A 159 5.01 -11.78 3.92
CA LYS A 159 3.77 -11.72 3.12
C LYS A 159 3.39 -10.29 2.75
N ILE A 160 3.46 -9.35 3.71
CA ILE A 160 3.15 -7.94 3.45
C ILE A 160 4.21 -7.31 2.55
N LEU A 161 5.49 -7.61 2.76
CA LEU A 161 6.59 -7.11 1.94
C LEU A 161 6.47 -7.59 0.48
N ASN A 162 6.20 -8.89 0.27
CA ASN A 162 5.96 -9.43 -1.07
C ASN A 162 4.79 -8.72 -1.74
N MET A 163 3.69 -8.50 -1.02
CA MET A 163 2.54 -7.76 -1.54
C MET A 163 2.91 -6.33 -1.99
N ILE A 164 3.76 -5.62 -1.25
CA ILE A 164 4.22 -4.27 -1.64
C ILE A 164 5.01 -4.34 -2.95
N ILE A 165 5.88 -5.34 -3.08
CA ILE A 165 6.75 -5.51 -4.26
C ILE A 165 5.97 -5.95 -5.49
N ASP A 166 5.06 -6.91 -5.32
CA ASP A 166 4.21 -7.40 -6.40
C ASP A 166 3.34 -6.26 -6.98
N ASN A 167 3.03 -5.24 -6.16
CA ASN A 167 2.39 -4.00 -6.62
C ASN A 167 3.40 -2.95 -7.15
N GLY A 168 4.67 -3.30 -7.32
CA GLY A 168 5.69 -2.42 -7.88
C GLY A 168 6.01 -1.18 -7.04
N LYS A 169 5.63 -1.17 -5.76
CA LYS A 169 5.86 0.00 -4.91
C LYS A 169 7.21 -0.07 -4.21
N PRO A 170 7.96 1.04 -4.20
CA PRO A 170 9.19 1.10 -3.44
C PRO A 170 8.92 0.99 -1.94
N VAL A 171 9.83 0.34 -1.22
CA VAL A 171 9.73 0.12 0.21
C VAL A 171 10.97 0.63 0.94
N LEU A 172 10.74 1.29 2.07
CA LEU A 172 11.75 1.61 3.08
C LEU A 172 11.49 0.77 4.32
N PHE A 173 12.45 -0.06 4.70
CA PHE A 173 12.33 -0.94 5.85
C PHE A 173 12.79 -0.23 7.13
N ALA A 174 11.88 0.05 8.07
CA ALA A 174 12.16 0.75 9.32
C ALA A 174 12.18 -0.22 10.50
N LEU A 175 13.35 -0.44 11.06
CA LEU A 175 13.56 -1.23 12.28
C LEU A 175 13.26 -0.35 13.49
N ASN A 176 12.12 -0.60 14.13
CA ASN A 176 11.66 0.19 15.27
C ASN A 176 12.03 -0.45 16.62
N LYS A 177 11.92 0.36 17.67
CA LYS A 177 12.21 0.03 19.06
C LYS A 177 13.70 -0.24 19.33
N VAL A 178 14.58 0.43 18.57
CA VAL A 178 16.04 0.31 18.79
C VAL A 178 16.52 0.83 20.15
N ASP A 179 15.66 1.49 20.89
CA ASP A 179 15.88 1.92 22.26
C ASP A 179 15.85 0.76 23.27
N LEU A 180 15.21 -0.37 22.91
CA LEU A 180 15.12 -1.54 23.77
C LEU A 180 16.31 -2.52 23.63
N VAL A 181 17.19 -2.30 22.65
CA VAL A 181 18.28 -3.23 22.32
C VAL A 181 19.64 -2.52 22.42
N SER A 182 20.63 -3.21 22.96
CA SER A 182 22.00 -2.67 22.98
C SER A 182 22.59 -2.59 21.57
N LYS A 183 23.55 -1.68 21.35
CA LYS A 183 24.24 -1.56 20.05
C LYS A 183 24.90 -2.86 19.58
N LYS A 184 25.35 -3.70 20.52
CA LYS A 184 25.99 -4.98 20.23
C LYS A 184 24.98 -6.03 19.77
N GLU A 185 23.84 -6.11 20.45
CA GLU A 185 22.72 -7.00 20.08
C GLU A 185 22.07 -6.57 18.76
N LEU A 186 21.96 -5.26 18.52
CA LEU A 186 21.50 -4.70 17.24
C LEU A 186 22.31 -5.24 16.07
N LYS A 187 23.63 -5.16 16.14
CA LYS A 187 24.51 -5.68 15.08
C LYS A 187 24.33 -7.17 14.89
N THR A 188 24.24 -7.95 15.95
CA THR A 188 24.15 -9.41 15.87
C THR A 188 22.78 -9.85 15.31
N LYS A 189 21.68 -9.38 15.91
CA LYS A 189 20.31 -9.72 15.48
C LYS A 189 20.03 -9.25 14.03
N TYR A 190 20.50 -8.05 13.70
CA TYR A 190 20.32 -7.45 12.39
C TYR A 190 21.09 -8.18 11.30
N LEU A 191 22.38 -8.46 11.51
CA LEU A 191 23.22 -9.16 10.55
C LEU A 191 22.72 -10.59 10.30
N THR A 192 22.36 -11.32 11.35
CA THR A 192 21.90 -12.70 11.23
C THR A 192 20.61 -12.78 10.40
N LYS A 193 19.64 -11.91 10.65
CA LYS A 193 18.37 -11.90 9.92
C LYS A 193 18.47 -11.30 8.51
N LYS A 194 19.29 -10.26 8.33
CA LYS A 194 19.59 -9.70 7.01
C LYS A 194 20.29 -10.70 6.09
N MET A 195 21.14 -11.55 6.63
CA MET A 195 21.82 -12.58 5.86
C MET A 195 20.90 -13.73 5.43
N GLN A 196 19.81 -13.98 6.15
CA GLN A 196 18.86 -15.06 5.85
C GLN A 196 17.92 -14.76 4.68
N SER A 197 17.73 -13.49 4.31
CA SER A 197 16.86 -13.10 3.20
C SER A 197 17.61 -12.25 2.20
N GLU A 198 17.84 -12.79 0.99
CA GLU A 198 18.43 -12.07 -0.13
C GLU A 198 17.66 -10.80 -0.48
N PHE A 199 16.34 -10.85 -0.31
CA PHE A 199 15.43 -9.76 -0.49
C PHE A 199 15.71 -8.56 0.44
N LEU A 200 15.87 -8.81 1.76
CA LEU A 200 16.15 -7.76 2.73
C LEU A 200 17.53 -7.11 2.54
N ARG A 201 18.46 -7.77 1.85
CA ARG A 201 19.77 -7.19 1.52
C ARG A 201 19.67 -6.02 0.55
N ASN A 202 18.69 -6.06 -0.34
CA ASN A 202 18.53 -5.10 -1.43
C ASN A 202 17.59 -3.94 -1.09
N ILE A 203 16.88 -4.00 0.05
CA ILE A 203 16.00 -2.92 0.51
C ILE A 203 16.79 -1.94 1.38
N GLU A 204 16.55 -0.64 1.15
CA GLU A 204 17.05 0.42 2.03
C GLU A 204 16.43 0.28 3.42
N GLN A 205 17.28 0.38 4.45
CA GLN A 205 16.88 0.14 5.83
C GLN A 205 17.27 1.30 6.73
N VAL A 206 16.43 1.53 7.75
CA VAL A 206 16.67 2.59 8.74
C VAL A 206 16.29 2.11 10.15
N GLU A 207 17.14 2.43 11.12
CA GLU A 207 16.89 2.20 12.52
C GLU A 207 16.14 3.38 13.12
N ILE A 208 15.04 3.11 13.82
CA ILE A 208 14.22 4.14 14.46
C ILE A 208 13.82 3.75 15.90
N SER A 209 13.54 4.76 16.70
CA SER A 209 12.74 4.65 17.90
C SER A 209 11.55 5.59 17.76
N ALA A 210 10.38 5.02 17.49
CA ALA A 210 9.15 5.80 17.39
C ALA A 210 8.81 6.50 18.71
N LEU A 211 9.13 5.87 19.84
CA LEU A 211 8.91 6.44 21.18
C LEU A 211 9.74 7.72 21.40
N ASN A 212 11.03 7.66 21.06
CA ASN A 212 12.01 8.72 21.30
C ASN A 212 12.22 9.64 20.08
N LYS A 213 11.40 9.53 19.03
CA LYS A 213 11.52 10.27 17.76
C LYS A 213 12.90 10.13 17.07
N LYS A 214 13.67 9.08 17.41
CA LYS A 214 14.99 8.86 16.82
C LYS A 214 14.87 8.32 15.41
N GLY A 215 15.63 8.89 14.47
CA GLY A 215 15.73 8.39 13.10
C GLY A 215 14.70 8.97 12.14
N PHE A 216 13.69 9.76 12.56
CA PHE A 216 12.64 10.33 11.71
C PHE A 216 13.21 11.12 10.53
N ASN A 217 14.17 12.02 10.77
CA ASN A 217 14.83 12.78 9.70
C ASN A 217 15.44 11.85 8.62
N ARG A 218 16.03 10.74 9.06
CA ARG A 218 16.64 9.77 8.15
C ARG A 218 15.59 9.02 7.36
N VAL A 219 14.45 8.67 7.98
CA VAL A 219 13.31 8.03 7.30
C VAL A 219 12.85 8.86 6.11
N PHE A 220 12.51 10.15 6.32
CA PHE A 220 11.96 11.00 5.26
C PHE A 220 13.00 11.39 4.22
N LYS A 221 14.27 11.57 4.62
CA LYS A 221 15.37 11.77 3.67
C LYS A 221 15.56 10.56 2.75
N LEU A 222 15.52 9.35 3.29
CA LEU A 222 15.61 8.11 2.51
C LEU A 222 14.36 7.93 1.65
N ALA A 223 13.16 8.13 2.19
CA ALA A 223 11.91 8.03 1.45
C ALA A 223 11.92 8.94 0.21
N LYS A 224 12.30 10.22 0.37
CA LYS A 224 12.47 11.15 -0.77
C LYS A 224 13.44 10.62 -1.82
N ASN A 225 14.59 10.12 -1.40
CA ASN A 225 15.61 9.59 -2.31
C ASN A 225 15.12 8.34 -3.06
N ILE A 226 14.39 7.45 -2.38
CA ILE A 226 13.83 6.25 -2.97
C ILE A 226 12.76 6.61 -3.99
N ILE A 227 11.82 7.51 -3.66
CA ILE A 227 10.81 8.01 -4.61
C ILE A 227 11.49 8.60 -5.85
N LYS A 228 12.50 9.46 -5.66
CA LYS A 228 13.24 10.05 -6.80
C LYS A 228 13.94 8.98 -7.65
N LYS A 229 14.45 7.91 -7.05
CA LYS A 229 15.08 6.79 -7.79
C LYS A 229 14.03 5.99 -8.55
N SER A 230 12.86 5.72 -7.96
CA SER A 230 11.79 4.91 -8.59
C SER A 230 11.14 5.60 -9.79
N GLN A 231 11.17 6.93 -9.83
CA GLN A 231 10.62 7.73 -10.95
C GLN A 231 11.59 7.90 -12.13
N ARG A 232 12.75 7.23 -12.11
CA ARG A 232 13.71 7.33 -13.21
C ARG A 232 13.22 6.58 -14.44
N ASN A 233 13.23 7.25 -15.57
CA ASN A 233 13.02 6.64 -16.87
C ASN A 233 14.34 6.06 -17.41
N PHE A 234 14.26 4.90 -18.02
CA PHE A 234 15.39 4.24 -18.67
C PHE A 234 15.18 4.26 -20.18
N THR A 235 16.21 4.66 -20.92
CA THR A 235 16.16 4.57 -22.39
C THR A 235 16.32 3.11 -22.84
N THR A 236 15.68 2.76 -23.96
CA THR A 236 15.76 1.43 -24.55
C THR A 236 17.22 1.02 -24.82
N SER A 237 18.06 1.96 -25.26
CA SER A 237 19.50 1.72 -25.48
C SER A 237 20.22 1.34 -24.19
N MET A 238 19.94 2.01 -23.07
CA MET A 238 20.54 1.70 -21.78
C MET A 238 20.11 0.31 -21.28
N LEU A 239 18.83 -0.01 -21.43
CA LEU A 239 18.29 -1.31 -21.04
C LEU A 239 18.88 -2.45 -21.88
N ASN A 240 19.01 -2.28 -23.19
CA ASN A 240 19.62 -3.29 -24.05
C ASN A 240 21.09 -3.53 -23.71
N LYS A 241 21.88 -2.48 -23.42
CA LYS A 241 23.27 -2.64 -22.94
C LYS A 241 23.35 -3.39 -21.62
N LEU A 242 22.42 -3.12 -20.70
CA LEU A 242 22.35 -3.86 -19.43
C LEU A 242 21.95 -5.33 -19.66
N LEU A 243 21.00 -5.60 -20.54
CA LEU A 243 20.58 -6.94 -20.91
C LEU A 243 21.74 -7.74 -21.51
N GLU A 244 22.49 -7.19 -22.46
CA GLU A 244 23.66 -7.82 -23.07
C GLU A 244 24.72 -8.19 -21.99
N LYS A 245 25.02 -7.23 -21.10
CA LYS A 245 25.95 -7.49 -19.99
C LYS A 245 25.44 -8.58 -19.06
N PHE A 246 24.14 -8.57 -18.76
CA PHE A 246 23.50 -9.56 -17.88
C PHE A 246 23.56 -10.96 -18.50
N ILE A 247 23.21 -11.10 -19.78
CA ILE A 247 23.24 -12.39 -20.52
C ILE A 247 24.67 -12.93 -20.62
N THR A 248 25.64 -12.06 -20.81
CA THR A 248 27.06 -12.48 -20.88
C THR A 248 27.53 -13.01 -19.54
N THR A 249 27.10 -12.43 -18.43
CA THR A 249 27.52 -12.87 -17.08
C THR A 249 26.69 -14.07 -16.59
N ASN A 250 25.41 -14.14 -16.97
CA ASN A 250 24.45 -15.15 -16.56
C ASN A 250 23.72 -15.70 -17.79
N PRO A 251 24.33 -16.63 -18.53
CA PRO A 251 23.70 -17.17 -19.75
C PRO A 251 22.39 -17.90 -19.39
N PRO A 252 21.29 -17.67 -20.16
CA PRO A 252 20.03 -18.33 -19.91
C PRO A 252 20.15 -19.85 -20.13
N PRO A 253 19.33 -20.65 -19.43
CA PRO A 253 19.34 -22.09 -19.59
C PRO A 253 18.95 -22.51 -21.00
N SER A 254 19.53 -23.60 -21.48
CA SER A 254 19.14 -24.23 -22.75
C SER A 254 17.90 -25.10 -22.55
N ILE A 255 16.87 -24.90 -23.35
CA ILE A 255 15.68 -25.76 -23.39
C ILE A 255 15.74 -26.58 -24.68
N SER A 256 15.78 -27.91 -24.55
CA SER A 256 15.85 -28.86 -25.69
C SER A 256 17.00 -28.54 -26.65
N GLY A 257 18.19 -28.21 -26.12
CA GLY A 257 19.40 -27.90 -26.92
C GLY A 257 19.38 -26.53 -27.60
N ARG A 258 18.34 -25.70 -27.38
CA ARG A 258 18.26 -24.35 -27.93
C ARG A 258 18.41 -23.32 -26.82
N GLN A 259 19.31 -22.35 -26.99
CA GLN A 259 19.46 -21.23 -26.07
C GLN A 259 18.32 -20.23 -26.27
N ILE A 260 17.78 -19.75 -25.16
CA ILE A 260 16.80 -18.65 -25.18
C ILE A 260 17.54 -17.37 -25.59
N LYS A 261 17.08 -16.73 -26.66
CA LYS A 261 17.64 -15.46 -27.17
C LYS A 261 16.70 -14.31 -26.80
N PHE A 262 17.15 -13.41 -25.95
CA PHE A 262 16.48 -12.13 -25.71
C PHE A 262 16.86 -11.16 -26.85
N LYS A 263 15.85 -10.59 -27.52
CA LYS A 263 16.09 -9.70 -28.66
C LYS A 263 16.10 -8.23 -28.23
N HIS A 264 15.13 -7.83 -27.43
CA HIS A 264 14.94 -6.45 -27.00
C HIS A 264 14.32 -6.39 -25.60
N VAL A 265 14.62 -5.29 -24.88
CA VAL A 265 13.97 -4.94 -23.61
C VAL A 265 13.42 -3.52 -23.73
N HIS A 266 12.21 -3.31 -23.26
CA HIS A 266 11.55 -2.01 -23.22
C HIS A 266 11.21 -1.63 -21.78
N PHE A 267 11.21 -0.34 -21.50
CA PHE A 267 10.74 0.19 -20.24
C PHE A 267 9.21 0.25 -20.29
N GLY A 268 8.53 -0.56 -19.48
CA GLY A 268 7.07 -0.67 -19.48
C GLY A 268 6.36 0.39 -18.63
N GLY A 269 7.09 1.15 -17.83
CA GLY A 269 6.53 2.18 -16.96
C GLY A 269 7.14 2.17 -15.56
N ILE A 270 6.70 3.10 -14.72
CA ILE A 270 7.18 3.28 -13.34
C ILE A 270 6.42 2.37 -12.37
N HIS A 271 5.19 2.00 -12.73
CA HIS A 271 4.37 1.07 -11.99
C HIS A 271 3.97 -0.09 -12.90
N PRO A 272 4.00 -1.35 -12.43
CA PRO A 272 3.43 -2.45 -13.18
C PRO A 272 1.92 -2.20 -13.34
N THR A 273 1.47 -2.22 -14.56
CA THR A 273 0.05 -2.12 -14.92
C THR A 273 -0.63 -3.47 -14.76
#